data_d39ec63c216c2268e6a2d587452566c1
#
_entry.id   d39ec63c216c2268e6a2d587452566c1
#
_cell.length_a   1.000
_cell.length_b   1.000
_cell.length_c   1.000
_cell.angle_alpha   90.00
_cell.angle_beta   90.00
_cell.angle_gamma   90.00
#
_symmetry.space_group_name_H-M   'P 1'
#
loop_
_entity.id
_entity.type
_entity.pdbx_description
1 polymer ?
#
loop_
_entity_poly.entity_id
_entity_poly.type
_entity_poly.pdbx_seq_one_letter_code
_entity_poly.pdbx_strand_id
1 'polypeptide(L)'
;QFEEHGQFHPFESLHPHPPTQPGQTTNCALAATVSIPPGDTVEVPFLLTWHYPNKYSETGNWMGCHYTTRWPDARAVIHHVIANYDKLNQRTNLFRKTFYDSTLPYWLLDGITANSAIIRHIGVVFRIANGDIYGWEGSNGSCQPTCTHVWGYEQSLAHLFPDLEKEMRRIDYFHQQNADGGINNRTDVPSPPHPTGERPFTDGHASCVLKAYREALNSPDESFFTKYWTHVKRAVEYLIQRDAKLANGQPIGILQDDQWNTYDEALHGVTTFISGYYLAALRAGEEWAKRMNDPATASRFHGIFESGQKKLIELCWNGEYFQQHLPDYLNRNGEVGPGCMSDQLIGQWWAHQLNLGYILPKEMVTSALRSIF
;
A
#
# COMPACT_ATOMS: atom_id res chain seq x y z
N GLN A 1 -32.13 -18.98 33.70
CA GLN A 1 -31.44 -18.79 35.00
C GLN A 1 -31.29 -17.30 35.34
N PHE A 2 -30.75 -16.49 34.43
CA PHE A 2 -30.59 -15.04 34.67
C PHE A 2 -31.97 -14.35 34.79
N GLU A 3 -32.92 -14.72 33.97
CA GLU A 3 -34.31 -14.20 34.03
C GLU A 3 -35.03 -14.55 35.32
N GLU A 4 -34.71 -15.70 35.91
CA GLU A 4 -35.36 -16.18 37.14
C GLU A 4 -34.70 -15.65 38.42
N HIS A 5 -33.37 -15.46 38.41
CA HIS A 5 -32.59 -15.16 39.62
C HIS A 5 -31.72 -13.92 39.53
N GLY A 6 -31.63 -13.27 38.37
CA GLY A 6 -30.77 -12.11 38.15
C GLY A 6 -29.28 -12.41 38.28
N GLN A 7 -28.89 -13.67 38.31
CA GLN A 7 -27.51 -14.14 38.48
C GLN A 7 -27.22 -15.33 37.57
N PHE A 8 -25.98 -15.42 37.10
CA PHE A 8 -25.46 -16.66 36.53
C PHE A 8 -24.87 -17.52 37.64
N HIS A 9 -25.04 -18.83 37.55
CA HIS A 9 -24.35 -19.73 38.48
C HIS A 9 -22.84 -19.54 38.37
N PRO A 10 -22.11 -19.54 39.52
CA PRO A 10 -20.66 -19.53 39.49
C PRO A 10 -20.16 -20.67 38.61
N PHE A 11 -19.16 -20.38 37.79
CA PHE A 11 -18.55 -21.39 36.93
C PHE A 11 -17.78 -22.37 37.83
N GLU A 12 -18.28 -23.56 38.02
CA GLU A 12 -17.67 -24.56 38.90
C GLU A 12 -16.48 -25.28 38.29
N SER A 13 -16.23 -25.13 36.99
CA SER A 13 -15.06 -25.73 36.35
C SER A 13 -14.40 -24.81 35.33
N LEU A 14 -13.09 -24.62 35.46
CA LEU A 14 -12.22 -24.00 34.50
C LEU A 14 -11.82 -24.96 33.36
N HIS A 15 -12.55 -26.07 33.20
CA HIS A 15 -12.24 -26.99 32.11
C HIS A 15 -12.77 -26.41 30.79
N PRO A 16 -11.91 -26.35 29.76
CA PRO A 16 -12.36 -25.94 28.43
C PRO A 16 -13.47 -26.89 27.96
N HIS A 17 -14.59 -26.33 27.51
CA HIS A 17 -15.61 -27.12 26.83
C HIS A 17 -15.02 -27.76 25.60
N PRO A 18 -15.35 -29.00 25.25
CA PRO A 18 -14.95 -29.58 24.01
C PRO A 18 -15.46 -28.72 22.84
N PRO A 19 -14.74 -28.71 21.72
CA PRO A 19 -15.21 -28.02 20.52
C PRO A 19 -16.63 -28.46 20.15
N THR A 20 -17.48 -27.52 19.79
CA THR A 20 -18.82 -27.81 19.26
C THR A 20 -18.71 -28.58 17.94
N GLN A 21 -19.73 -29.40 17.66
CA GLN A 21 -19.82 -30.07 16.37
C GLN A 21 -19.97 -29.02 15.24
N PRO A 22 -19.52 -29.33 14.02
CA PRO A 22 -19.71 -28.43 12.87
C PRO A 22 -21.20 -28.03 12.74
N GLY A 23 -21.42 -26.72 12.58
CA GLY A 23 -22.78 -26.15 12.52
C GLY A 23 -23.46 -25.89 13.87
N GLN A 24 -22.80 -26.20 14.99
CA GLN A 24 -23.29 -25.85 16.33
C GLN A 24 -22.51 -24.69 16.92
N THR A 25 -23.20 -23.82 17.63
CA THR A 25 -22.62 -22.69 18.38
C THR A 25 -22.95 -22.81 19.87
N THR A 26 -22.04 -22.33 20.71
CA THR A 26 -22.27 -22.20 22.15
C THR A 26 -22.38 -20.74 22.50
N ASN A 27 -23.47 -20.36 23.14
CA ASN A 27 -23.63 -19.04 23.70
C ASN A 27 -22.94 -18.96 25.07
N CYS A 28 -22.13 -17.89 25.24
CA CYS A 28 -21.48 -17.62 26.52
C CYS A 28 -21.95 -16.28 27.04
N ALA A 29 -22.02 -16.17 28.38
CA ALA A 29 -22.32 -14.94 29.08
C ALA A 29 -21.34 -14.74 30.22
N LEU A 30 -20.94 -13.50 30.46
CA LEU A 30 -20.10 -13.09 31.57
C LEU A 30 -20.77 -11.93 32.27
N ALA A 31 -20.96 -12.03 33.61
CA ALA A 31 -21.52 -10.96 34.41
C ALA A 31 -20.57 -10.59 35.54
N ALA A 32 -20.44 -9.29 35.79
CA ALA A 32 -19.73 -8.74 36.92
C ALA A 32 -20.74 -7.99 37.82
N THR A 33 -20.82 -8.37 39.09
CA THR A 33 -21.65 -7.68 40.08
C THR A 33 -20.82 -6.61 40.78
N VAL A 34 -21.31 -5.38 40.76
CA VAL A 34 -20.65 -4.24 41.42
C VAL A 34 -21.64 -3.52 42.33
N SER A 35 -21.14 -2.98 43.44
CA SER A 35 -21.91 -2.12 44.34
C SER A 35 -21.48 -0.69 44.09
N ILE A 36 -22.44 0.19 43.74
CA ILE A 36 -22.14 1.60 43.40
C ILE A 36 -22.76 2.47 44.48
N PRO A 37 -21.95 3.18 45.32
CA PRO A 37 -22.46 4.15 46.27
C PRO A 37 -23.20 5.29 45.59
N PRO A 38 -24.11 5.98 46.29
CA PRO A 38 -24.82 7.14 45.73
C PRO A 38 -23.85 8.23 45.28
N GLY A 39 -23.97 8.67 44.01
CA GLY A 39 -23.13 9.70 43.42
C GLY A 39 -21.81 9.22 42.79
N ASP A 40 -21.46 7.94 42.95
CA ASP A 40 -20.24 7.35 42.39
C ASP A 40 -20.46 6.73 41.03
N THR A 41 -19.36 6.47 40.33
CA THR A 41 -19.30 5.76 39.05
C THR A 41 -18.27 4.62 39.14
N VAL A 42 -18.61 3.45 38.64
CA VAL A 42 -17.72 2.29 38.56
C VAL A 42 -17.59 1.86 37.11
N GLU A 43 -16.36 1.75 36.61
CA GLU A 43 -16.07 1.19 35.30
C GLU A 43 -15.73 -0.29 35.41
N VAL A 44 -16.39 -1.14 34.62
CA VAL A 44 -16.12 -2.57 34.57
C VAL A 44 -15.65 -2.94 33.17
N PRO A 45 -14.32 -3.10 32.93
CA PRO A 45 -13.80 -3.50 31.64
C PRO A 45 -14.06 -4.97 31.35
N PHE A 46 -14.58 -5.28 30.17
CA PHE A 46 -14.66 -6.63 29.61
C PHE A 46 -13.66 -6.79 28.51
N LEU A 47 -12.80 -7.81 28.57
CA LEU A 47 -11.80 -8.12 27.58
C LEU A 47 -12.22 -9.32 26.75
N LEU A 48 -12.25 -9.16 25.43
CA LEU A 48 -12.49 -10.23 24.48
C LEU A 48 -11.19 -10.51 23.71
N THR A 49 -10.74 -11.75 23.75
CA THR A 49 -9.57 -12.20 22.99
C THR A 49 -9.91 -13.43 22.16
N TRP A 50 -9.20 -13.57 21.06
CA TRP A 50 -9.32 -14.71 20.14
C TRP A 50 -7.97 -15.18 19.66
N HIS A 51 -7.92 -16.42 19.16
CA HIS A 51 -6.71 -17.02 18.62
C HIS A 51 -7.08 -17.94 17.45
N TYR A 52 -6.69 -17.54 16.23
CA TYR A 52 -6.99 -18.23 14.98
C TYR A 52 -5.70 -18.66 14.26
N PRO A 53 -5.11 -19.81 14.60
CA PRO A 53 -3.86 -20.26 13.99
C PRO A 53 -4.07 -20.97 12.64
N ASN A 54 -5.29 -21.41 12.33
CA ASN A 54 -5.61 -22.30 11.22
C ASN A 54 -6.06 -21.49 9.98
N LYS A 55 -5.12 -20.74 9.37
CA LYS A 55 -5.32 -20.09 8.09
C LYS A 55 -4.61 -20.90 7.02
N TYR A 56 -5.34 -21.23 5.96
CA TYR A 56 -4.84 -21.99 4.81
C TYR A 56 -5.00 -21.19 3.53
N SER A 57 -4.11 -21.45 2.54
CA SER A 57 -4.24 -20.97 1.18
C SER A 57 -5.40 -21.65 0.45
N GLU A 58 -5.78 -21.15 -0.71
CA GLU A 58 -6.76 -21.80 -1.59
C GLU A 58 -6.34 -23.22 -2.00
N THR A 59 -5.04 -23.48 -2.07
CA THR A 59 -4.47 -24.81 -2.37
C THR A 59 -4.32 -25.72 -1.15
N GLY A 60 -4.82 -25.27 0.04
CA GLY A 60 -4.80 -26.05 1.27
C GLY A 60 -3.49 -26.01 2.06
N ASN A 61 -2.50 -25.21 1.66
CA ASN A 61 -1.26 -25.04 2.41
C ASN A 61 -1.48 -24.17 3.65
N TRP A 62 -0.99 -24.63 4.81
CA TRP A 62 -1.06 -23.85 6.03
C TRP A 62 -0.20 -22.59 5.93
N MET A 63 -0.80 -21.46 6.23
CA MET A 63 -0.15 -20.14 6.26
C MET A 63 -0.04 -19.58 7.67
N GLY A 64 -1.01 -19.88 8.51
CA GLY A 64 -1.13 -19.32 9.86
C GLY A 64 -1.35 -17.81 9.89
N CYS A 65 -1.46 -17.27 11.08
CA CYS A 65 -1.50 -15.81 11.34
C CYS A 65 -0.28 -15.40 12.14
N HIS A 66 0.37 -14.30 11.78
CA HIS A 66 1.64 -13.89 12.44
C HIS A 66 1.49 -13.70 13.95
N TYR A 67 0.38 -13.15 14.45
CA TYR A 67 0.21 -12.94 15.89
C TYR A 67 0.20 -14.26 16.67
N THR A 68 -0.22 -15.37 16.05
CA THR A 68 -0.26 -16.68 16.71
C THR A 68 1.14 -17.27 16.92
N THR A 69 2.16 -16.71 16.30
CA THR A 69 3.57 -17.06 16.58
C THR A 69 4.08 -16.44 17.89
N ARG A 70 3.39 -15.41 18.40
CA ARG A 70 3.76 -14.72 19.64
C ARG A 70 3.00 -15.26 20.86
N TRP A 71 1.76 -15.69 20.67
CA TRP A 71 0.90 -16.21 21.71
C TRP A 71 0.32 -17.56 21.29
N PRO A 72 0.47 -18.61 22.12
CA PRO A 72 0.06 -19.96 21.75
C PRO A 72 -1.47 -20.17 21.80
N ASP A 73 -2.20 -19.32 22.50
CA ASP A 73 -3.64 -19.42 22.66
C ASP A 73 -4.30 -18.08 23.06
N ALA A 74 -5.62 -18.02 23.09
CA ALA A 74 -6.38 -16.83 23.48
C ALA A 74 -6.15 -16.44 24.96
N ARG A 75 -5.80 -17.40 25.84
CA ARG A 75 -5.46 -17.13 27.23
C ARG A 75 -4.13 -16.38 27.35
N ALA A 76 -3.14 -16.74 26.56
CA ALA A 76 -1.88 -16.01 26.50
C ALA A 76 -2.07 -14.57 25.98
N VAL A 77 -2.97 -14.38 25.02
CA VAL A 77 -3.33 -13.02 24.54
C VAL A 77 -3.97 -12.21 25.66
N ILE A 78 -4.96 -12.74 26.40
CA ILE A 78 -5.63 -11.98 27.45
C ILE A 78 -4.68 -11.66 28.62
N HIS A 79 -3.81 -12.59 29.01
CA HIS A 79 -2.78 -12.32 30.02
C HIS A 79 -1.84 -11.20 29.59
N HIS A 80 -1.43 -11.16 28.30
CA HIS A 80 -0.64 -10.06 27.77
C HIS A 80 -1.37 -8.72 27.86
N VAL A 81 -2.67 -8.71 27.50
CA VAL A 81 -3.49 -7.48 27.55
C VAL A 81 -3.65 -7.02 28.99
N ILE A 82 -3.98 -7.89 29.94
CA ILE A 82 -4.12 -7.56 31.37
C ILE A 82 -2.82 -6.99 31.92
N ALA A 83 -1.69 -7.66 31.68
CA ALA A 83 -0.37 -7.22 32.17
C ALA A 83 0.08 -5.87 31.60
N ASN A 84 -0.45 -5.45 30.46
CA ASN A 84 -0.08 -4.21 29.78
C ASN A 84 -1.26 -3.24 29.64
N TYR A 85 -2.37 -3.45 30.33
CA TYR A 85 -3.63 -2.73 30.11
C TYR A 85 -3.45 -1.21 30.17
N ASP A 86 -2.87 -0.70 31.25
CA ASP A 86 -2.68 0.74 31.43
C ASP A 86 -1.82 1.35 30.33
N LYS A 87 -0.72 0.68 29.97
CA LYS A 87 0.19 1.13 28.92
C LYS A 87 -0.51 1.15 27.56
N LEU A 88 -1.27 0.11 27.22
CA LEU A 88 -2.02 0.00 25.97
C LEU A 88 -3.11 1.07 25.91
N ASN A 89 -3.85 1.25 27.00
CA ASN A 89 -4.91 2.26 27.11
C ASN A 89 -4.33 3.69 26.99
N GLN A 90 -3.27 4.00 27.72
CA GLN A 90 -2.60 5.31 27.65
C GLN A 90 -2.10 5.61 26.25
N ARG A 91 -1.44 4.66 25.58
CA ARG A 91 -0.93 4.86 24.21
C ARG A 91 -2.05 5.05 23.19
N THR A 92 -3.13 4.27 23.29
CA THR A 92 -4.29 4.40 22.42
C THR A 92 -4.98 5.76 22.61
N ASN A 93 -5.17 6.18 23.86
CA ASN A 93 -5.74 7.49 24.16
C ASN A 93 -4.81 8.64 23.74
N LEU A 94 -3.51 8.50 23.91
CA LEU A 94 -2.53 9.49 23.43
C LEU A 94 -2.61 9.65 21.92
N PHE A 95 -2.61 8.54 21.15
CA PHE A 95 -2.76 8.59 19.70
C PHE A 95 -4.04 9.32 19.30
N ARG A 96 -5.20 8.90 19.86
CA ARG A 96 -6.50 9.53 19.58
C ARG A 96 -6.50 11.03 19.91
N LYS A 97 -6.03 11.38 21.11
CA LYS A 97 -5.99 12.78 21.56
C LYS A 97 -5.10 13.61 20.64
N THR A 98 -3.86 13.18 20.38
CA THR A 98 -2.92 13.88 19.52
C THR A 98 -3.49 14.10 18.11
N PHE A 99 -4.20 13.09 17.57
CA PHE A 99 -4.81 13.19 16.26
C PHE A 99 -5.93 14.24 16.22
N TYR A 100 -6.86 14.21 17.20
CA TYR A 100 -8.01 15.11 17.24
C TYR A 100 -7.71 16.50 17.85
N ASP A 101 -6.56 16.68 18.49
CA ASP A 101 -6.05 18.01 18.91
C ASP A 101 -5.45 18.81 17.71
N SER A 102 -5.54 18.28 16.48
CA SER A 102 -5.13 18.96 15.27
C SER A 102 -5.96 20.22 15.00
N THR A 103 -5.34 21.21 14.35
CA THR A 103 -6.03 22.42 13.86
C THR A 103 -6.82 22.21 12.57
N LEU A 104 -6.76 21.00 11.98
CA LEU A 104 -7.53 20.64 10.79
C LEU A 104 -9.03 20.49 11.13
N PRO A 105 -9.93 20.76 10.17
CA PRO A 105 -11.37 20.55 10.37
C PRO A 105 -11.71 19.10 10.71
N TYR A 106 -12.66 18.89 11.62
CA TYR A 106 -13.05 17.54 12.07
C TYR A 106 -13.53 16.62 10.94
N TRP A 107 -14.24 17.16 9.95
CA TRP A 107 -14.67 16.36 8.79
C TRP A 107 -13.49 15.80 7.98
N LEU A 108 -12.37 16.52 7.90
CA LEU A 108 -11.15 16.04 7.25
C LEU A 108 -10.45 15.00 8.12
N LEU A 109 -10.36 15.24 9.43
CA LEU A 109 -9.79 14.25 10.38
C LEU A 109 -10.59 12.95 10.41
N ASP A 110 -11.91 13.03 10.37
CA ASP A 110 -12.79 11.86 10.31
C ASP A 110 -12.57 11.05 9.03
N GLY A 111 -12.50 11.71 7.86
CA GLY A 111 -12.20 11.06 6.59
C GLY A 111 -10.84 10.35 6.59
N ILE A 112 -9.80 10.96 7.17
CA ILE A 112 -8.46 10.35 7.27
C ILE A 112 -8.48 9.15 8.22
N THR A 113 -9.13 9.27 9.40
CA THR A 113 -9.17 8.17 10.39
C THR A 113 -10.01 6.99 9.93
N ALA A 114 -11.10 7.24 9.22
CA ALA A 114 -11.93 6.19 8.65
C ALA A 114 -11.10 5.28 7.72
N ASN A 115 -10.31 5.89 6.83
CA ASN A 115 -9.41 5.15 5.93
C ASN A 115 -8.32 4.38 6.69
N SER A 116 -7.74 4.93 7.74
CA SER A 116 -6.71 4.24 8.53
C SER A 116 -7.22 2.98 9.24
N ALA A 117 -8.54 2.87 9.46
CA ALA A 117 -9.15 1.67 10.05
C ALA A 117 -9.01 0.43 9.16
N ILE A 118 -8.93 0.60 7.84
CA ILE A 118 -8.81 -0.46 6.84
C ILE A 118 -7.52 -1.28 7.05
N ILE A 119 -6.43 -0.65 7.43
CA ILE A 119 -5.12 -1.31 7.67
C ILE A 119 -5.22 -2.44 8.71
N ARG A 120 -6.17 -2.35 9.63
CA ARG A 120 -6.38 -3.34 10.71
C ARG A 120 -7.40 -4.41 10.37
N HIS A 121 -8.04 -4.29 9.21
CA HIS A 121 -9.07 -5.24 8.79
C HIS A 121 -8.42 -6.46 8.14
N ILE A 122 -8.54 -7.63 8.77
CA ILE A 122 -7.92 -8.88 8.32
C ILE A 122 -8.37 -9.35 6.92
N GLY A 123 -9.50 -8.87 6.43
CA GLY A 123 -9.96 -9.11 5.06
C GLY A 123 -9.30 -8.21 4.02
N VAL A 124 -8.55 -7.19 4.43
CA VAL A 124 -7.88 -6.24 3.54
C VAL A 124 -6.37 -6.29 3.71
N VAL A 125 -5.86 -6.32 4.94
CA VAL A 125 -4.42 -6.47 5.22
C VAL A 125 -4.21 -7.70 6.08
N PHE A 126 -3.34 -8.58 5.64
CA PHE A 126 -3.11 -9.87 6.29
C PHE A 126 -1.62 -10.21 6.39
N ARG A 127 -1.17 -10.58 7.59
CA ARG A 127 0.20 -11.02 7.85
C ARG A 127 0.22 -12.50 8.23
N ILE A 128 0.88 -13.33 7.42
CA ILE A 128 0.99 -14.77 7.65
C ILE A 128 2.11 -15.11 8.65
N ALA A 129 2.16 -16.36 9.11
CA ALA A 129 3.04 -16.79 10.18
C ALA A 129 4.53 -16.56 9.91
N ASN A 130 4.99 -16.68 8.67
CA ASN A 130 6.38 -16.42 8.28
C ASN A 130 6.77 -14.93 8.30
N GLY A 131 5.81 -14.02 8.46
CA GLY A 131 6.00 -12.58 8.50
C GLY A 131 5.60 -11.83 7.24
N ASP A 132 5.37 -12.51 6.12
CA ASP A 132 4.92 -11.90 4.88
C ASP A 132 3.58 -11.20 5.08
N ILE A 133 3.43 -10.01 4.49
CA ILE A 133 2.22 -9.20 4.58
C ILE A 133 1.65 -8.95 3.19
N TYR A 134 0.34 -9.03 3.11
CA TYR A 134 -0.43 -8.88 1.88
C TYR A 134 -1.56 -7.89 2.07
N GLY A 135 -1.88 -7.14 1.02
CA GLY A 135 -3.02 -6.24 1.00
C GLY A 135 -3.92 -6.53 -0.20
N TRP A 136 -5.23 -6.38 -0.01
CA TRP A 136 -6.25 -6.51 -1.07
C TRP A 136 -6.85 -5.15 -1.40
N GLU A 137 -7.43 -5.04 -2.57
CA GLU A 137 -8.20 -3.88 -3.01
C GLU A 137 -9.68 -4.01 -2.59
N GLY A 138 -9.96 -4.07 -1.32
CA GLY A 138 -11.27 -4.40 -0.77
C GLY A 138 -11.18 -5.65 0.07
N SER A 139 -12.22 -6.49 0.08
CA SER A 139 -12.20 -7.77 0.79
C SER A 139 -11.39 -8.82 0.05
N ASN A 140 -10.72 -9.69 0.79
CA ASN A 140 -10.00 -10.83 0.22
C ASN A 140 -10.94 -11.69 -0.64
N GLY A 141 -10.41 -12.24 -1.73
CA GLY A 141 -11.14 -13.09 -2.67
C GLY A 141 -11.65 -12.37 -3.92
N SER A 142 -11.51 -11.04 -4.04
CA SER A 142 -11.79 -10.32 -5.28
C SER A 142 -10.74 -10.62 -6.36
N CYS A 143 -9.47 -10.72 -5.95
CA CYS A 143 -8.32 -11.02 -6.80
C CYS A 143 -7.15 -11.48 -5.94
N GLN A 144 -6.02 -11.86 -6.54
CA GLN A 144 -4.77 -12.08 -5.82
C GLN A 144 -4.29 -10.77 -5.18
N PRO A 145 -3.64 -10.85 -4.00
CA PRO A 145 -3.25 -9.66 -3.27
C PRO A 145 -2.03 -8.96 -3.83
N THR A 146 -1.81 -7.92 -3.32
CA THR A 146 -0.97 -6.75 -3.37
C THR A 146 -0.85 -6.26 -4.79
N CYS A 147 -2.03 -5.83 -5.32
CA CYS A 147 -2.10 -5.12 -6.60
C CYS A 147 -1.19 -3.90 -6.55
N THR A 148 -0.06 -3.93 -7.27
CA THR A 148 0.97 -2.88 -7.23
C THR A 148 0.42 -1.51 -7.60
N HIS A 149 -0.53 -1.46 -8.55
CA HIS A 149 -1.21 -0.26 -9.01
C HIS A 149 -2.14 0.31 -7.93
N VAL A 150 -2.97 -0.49 -7.25
CA VAL A 150 -3.86 -0.04 -6.17
C VAL A 150 -3.04 0.42 -4.95
N TRP A 151 -2.05 -0.36 -4.55
CA TRP A 151 -1.17 -0.02 -3.42
C TRP A 151 -0.16 1.10 -3.75
N GLY A 152 -0.16 1.60 -4.97
CA GLY A 152 0.48 2.86 -5.35
C GLY A 152 -0.23 4.11 -4.83
N TYR A 153 -1.51 4.02 -4.50
CA TYR A 153 -2.31 5.12 -3.95
C TYR A 153 -2.37 5.12 -2.41
N GLU A 154 -2.12 3.96 -1.78
CA GLU A 154 -2.13 3.82 -0.33
C GLU A 154 -0.86 4.40 0.29
N GLN A 155 -1.00 5.27 1.30
CA GLN A 155 0.11 5.94 1.97
C GLN A 155 0.13 5.68 3.48
N SER A 156 -1.01 5.31 4.07
CA SER A 156 -1.16 5.24 5.52
C SER A 156 -0.30 4.15 6.15
N LEU A 157 -0.16 3.00 5.49
CA LEU A 157 0.63 1.89 5.99
C LEU A 157 2.11 2.28 6.13
N ALA A 158 2.67 2.97 5.14
CA ALA A 158 4.07 3.40 5.14
C ALA A 158 4.40 4.38 6.27
N HIS A 159 3.46 5.24 6.64
CA HIS A 159 3.65 6.24 7.67
C HIS A 159 3.30 5.73 9.08
N LEU A 160 2.28 4.90 9.21
CA LEU A 160 1.84 4.36 10.50
C LEU A 160 2.59 3.08 10.91
N PHE A 161 2.96 2.25 9.93
CA PHE A 161 3.58 0.94 10.14
C PHE A 161 4.69 0.69 9.12
N PRO A 162 5.77 1.49 9.09
CA PRO A 162 6.80 1.45 8.05
C PRO A 162 7.47 0.07 7.90
N ASP A 163 7.61 -0.69 8.97
CA ASP A 163 8.20 -2.04 8.90
C ASP A 163 7.30 -3.03 8.14
N LEU A 164 5.97 -2.86 8.20
CA LEU A 164 5.06 -3.68 7.43
C LEU A 164 5.12 -3.35 5.94
N GLU A 165 5.21 -2.07 5.60
CA GLU A 165 5.37 -1.62 4.22
C GLU A 165 6.69 -2.09 3.61
N LYS A 166 7.79 -2.05 4.38
CA LYS A 166 9.09 -2.60 3.95
C LYS A 166 9.00 -4.11 3.63
N GLU A 167 8.16 -4.85 4.36
CA GLU A 167 7.93 -6.26 4.08
C GLU A 167 7.16 -6.48 2.77
N MET A 168 6.18 -5.63 2.44
CA MET A 168 5.56 -5.63 1.11
C MET A 168 6.60 -5.34 0.01
N ARG A 169 7.52 -4.39 0.22
CA ARG A 169 8.63 -4.12 -0.72
C ARG A 169 9.56 -5.32 -0.89
N ARG A 170 9.78 -6.08 0.19
CA ARG A 170 10.55 -7.33 0.08
C ARG A 170 9.89 -8.31 -0.87
N ILE A 171 8.58 -8.47 -0.77
CA ILE A 171 7.82 -9.35 -1.67
C ILE A 171 7.91 -8.83 -3.12
N ASP A 172 7.66 -7.56 -3.38
CA ASP A 172 7.73 -6.98 -4.72
C ASP A 172 9.08 -7.26 -5.41
N TYR A 173 10.18 -7.05 -4.71
CA TYR A 173 11.50 -7.07 -5.32
C TYR A 173 12.19 -8.44 -5.28
N PHE A 174 11.94 -9.25 -4.26
CA PHE A 174 12.62 -10.55 -4.11
C PHE A 174 11.77 -11.75 -4.53
N HIS A 175 10.44 -11.56 -4.68
CA HIS A 175 9.54 -12.63 -5.10
C HIS A 175 8.79 -12.31 -6.40
N GLN A 176 8.56 -11.03 -6.73
CA GLN A 176 7.73 -10.63 -7.86
C GLN A 176 8.49 -9.92 -8.99
N GLN A 177 9.78 -9.61 -8.81
CA GLN A 177 10.58 -8.99 -9.85
C GLN A 177 11.08 -10.03 -10.86
N ASN A 178 10.65 -9.93 -12.10
CA ASN A 178 11.05 -10.76 -13.23
C ASN A 178 12.52 -10.54 -13.64
N ALA A 179 13.04 -11.44 -14.47
CA ALA A 179 14.42 -11.38 -14.95
C ALA A 179 14.73 -10.10 -15.74
N ASP A 180 13.76 -9.54 -16.45
CA ASP A 180 13.86 -8.27 -17.18
C ASP A 180 13.77 -7.02 -16.31
N GLY A 181 13.44 -7.17 -15.02
CA GLY A 181 13.27 -6.10 -14.06
C GLY A 181 11.81 -5.69 -13.79
N GLY A 182 10.87 -6.18 -14.60
CA GLY A 182 9.44 -5.94 -14.41
C GLY A 182 8.94 -6.55 -13.11
N ILE A 183 8.05 -5.88 -12.39
CA ILE A 183 7.42 -6.38 -11.16
C ILE A 183 6.00 -6.78 -11.50
N ASN A 184 5.63 -8.02 -11.18
CA ASN A 184 4.27 -8.54 -11.40
C ASN A 184 3.23 -7.62 -10.77
N ASN A 185 2.06 -7.50 -11.41
CA ASN A 185 0.99 -6.65 -10.89
C ASN A 185 0.37 -7.17 -9.59
N ARG A 186 0.44 -8.48 -9.31
CA ARG A 186 -0.11 -9.16 -8.13
C ARG A 186 0.84 -10.28 -7.67
N THR A 187 0.57 -10.83 -6.48
CA THR A 187 1.32 -11.97 -5.93
C THR A 187 0.38 -13.06 -5.43
N ASP A 188 0.82 -14.31 -5.47
CA ASP A 188 0.13 -15.41 -4.80
C ASP A 188 0.36 -15.39 -3.28
N VAL A 189 -0.50 -16.09 -2.53
CA VAL A 189 -0.38 -16.26 -1.07
C VAL A 189 -0.29 -17.74 -0.73
N PRO A 190 0.80 -18.20 -0.13
CA PRO A 190 2.06 -17.49 0.13
C PRO A 190 2.80 -17.10 -1.15
N SER A 191 3.63 -16.07 -1.07
CA SER A 191 4.44 -15.64 -2.23
C SER A 191 5.33 -16.79 -2.71
N PRO A 192 5.34 -17.10 -4.02
CA PRO A 192 6.22 -18.10 -4.56
C PRO A 192 7.69 -17.68 -4.45
N PRO A 193 8.63 -18.61 -4.43
CA PRO A 193 10.06 -18.27 -4.34
C PRO A 193 10.58 -17.50 -5.57
N HIS A 194 9.88 -17.60 -6.70
CA HIS A 194 10.20 -16.94 -7.96
C HIS A 194 8.96 -16.31 -8.57
N PRO A 195 9.11 -15.23 -9.33
CA PRO A 195 7.97 -14.55 -9.96
C PRO A 195 7.26 -15.47 -10.96
N THR A 196 5.94 -15.31 -11.03
CA THR A 196 5.07 -16.12 -11.91
C THR A 196 5.13 -15.69 -13.37
N GLY A 197 5.75 -14.53 -13.67
CA GLY A 197 5.85 -13.98 -15.02
C GLY A 197 4.60 -13.21 -15.45
N GLU A 198 3.75 -12.82 -14.50
CA GLU A 198 2.61 -11.97 -14.80
C GLU A 198 3.06 -10.59 -15.32
N ARG A 199 2.23 -10.02 -16.18
CA ARG A 199 2.50 -8.71 -16.76
C ARG A 199 2.49 -7.61 -15.70
N PRO A 200 3.54 -6.76 -15.62
CA PRO A 200 3.50 -5.55 -14.83
C PRO A 200 2.41 -4.59 -15.31
N PHE A 201 1.64 -4.01 -14.39
CA PHE A 201 0.85 -2.81 -14.67
C PHE A 201 1.78 -1.61 -14.58
N THR A 202 1.69 -0.69 -15.53
CA THR A 202 2.73 0.33 -15.75
C THR A 202 2.83 1.33 -14.60
N ASP A 203 1.70 1.84 -14.14
CA ASP A 203 1.60 2.71 -12.95
C ASP A 203 2.01 1.96 -11.68
N GLY A 204 1.57 0.71 -11.52
CA GLY A 204 1.92 -0.14 -10.39
C GLY A 204 3.41 -0.43 -10.32
N HIS A 205 4.02 -0.79 -11.45
CA HIS A 205 5.45 -1.04 -11.53
C HIS A 205 6.27 0.22 -11.22
N ALA A 206 5.92 1.37 -11.82
CA ALA A 206 6.59 2.63 -11.53
C ALA A 206 6.38 3.05 -10.07
N SER A 207 5.17 2.84 -9.51
CA SER A 207 4.90 3.10 -8.11
C SER A 207 5.74 2.23 -7.17
N CYS A 208 6.10 1.00 -7.55
CA CYS A 208 7.01 0.17 -6.75
C CYS A 208 8.39 0.82 -6.60
N VAL A 209 8.91 1.50 -7.62
CA VAL A 209 10.15 2.29 -7.53
C VAL A 209 9.98 3.44 -6.53
N LEU A 210 8.88 4.18 -6.64
CA LEU A 210 8.58 5.33 -5.78
C LEU A 210 8.34 4.90 -4.33
N LYS A 211 7.58 3.83 -4.11
CA LYS A 211 7.37 3.22 -2.79
C LYS A 211 8.69 2.78 -2.17
N ALA A 212 9.56 2.10 -2.92
CA ALA A 212 10.86 1.69 -2.40
C ALA A 212 11.72 2.90 -1.99
N TYR A 213 11.69 4.00 -2.75
CA TYR A 213 12.38 5.23 -2.38
C TYR A 213 11.77 5.85 -1.11
N ARG A 214 10.44 5.84 -0.96
CA ARG A 214 9.75 6.26 0.26
C ARG A 214 10.21 5.46 1.49
N GLU A 215 10.25 4.12 1.40
CA GLU A 215 10.70 3.26 2.49
C GLU A 215 12.19 3.46 2.81
N ALA A 216 13.00 3.75 1.81
CA ALA A 216 14.40 4.09 2.01
C ALA A 216 14.56 5.40 2.78
N LEU A 217 13.77 6.44 2.43
CA LEU A 217 13.75 7.72 3.16
C LEU A 217 13.22 7.56 4.60
N ASN A 218 12.28 6.64 4.82
CA ASN A 218 11.72 6.32 6.14
C ASN A 218 12.58 5.31 6.93
N SER A 219 13.75 4.94 6.43
CA SER A 219 14.68 4.04 7.13
C SER A 219 15.65 4.83 8.02
N PRO A 220 16.06 4.26 9.15
CA PRO A 220 16.95 4.97 10.08
C PRO A 220 18.38 5.13 9.55
N ASP A 221 18.76 4.37 8.53
CA ASP A 221 20.09 4.32 7.94
C ASP A 221 20.06 3.96 6.45
N GLU A 222 21.23 3.90 5.83
CA GLU A 222 21.40 3.62 4.40
C GLU A 222 21.28 2.12 4.03
N SER A 223 20.97 1.24 4.97
CA SER A 223 20.93 -0.21 4.72
C SER A 223 19.85 -0.61 3.69
N PHE A 224 18.71 0.06 3.73
CA PHE A 224 17.65 -0.17 2.76
C PHE A 224 18.06 0.28 1.35
N PHE A 225 18.71 1.44 1.22
CA PHE A 225 19.26 1.92 -0.05
C PHE A 225 20.23 0.90 -0.63
N THR A 226 21.19 0.42 0.16
CA THR A 226 22.19 -0.57 -0.27
C THR A 226 21.56 -1.89 -0.68
N LYS A 227 20.64 -2.40 0.14
CA LYS A 227 19.99 -3.72 -0.08
C LYS A 227 19.18 -3.77 -1.36
N TYR A 228 18.47 -2.67 -1.69
CA TYR A 228 17.52 -2.65 -2.80
C TYR A 228 18.07 -2.06 -4.08
N TRP A 229 19.26 -1.44 -4.08
CA TRP A 229 19.78 -0.72 -5.24
C TRP A 229 19.76 -1.49 -6.56
N THR A 230 20.29 -2.70 -6.58
CA THR A 230 20.34 -3.52 -7.79
C THR A 230 18.94 -3.81 -8.32
N HIS A 231 17.99 -4.05 -7.45
CA HIS A 231 16.61 -4.35 -7.81
C HIS A 231 15.87 -3.10 -8.33
N VAL A 232 16.00 -1.99 -7.63
CA VAL A 232 15.39 -0.71 -8.02
C VAL A 232 15.97 -0.23 -9.36
N LYS A 233 17.30 -0.31 -9.55
CA LYS A 233 17.94 0.01 -10.83
C LYS A 233 17.35 -0.81 -11.96
N ARG A 234 17.19 -2.14 -11.79
CA ARG A 234 16.55 -3.02 -12.79
C ARG A 234 15.09 -2.64 -13.07
N ALA A 235 14.34 -2.22 -12.05
CA ALA A 235 12.97 -1.78 -12.23
C ALA A 235 12.87 -0.49 -13.06
N VAL A 236 13.76 0.48 -12.84
CA VAL A 236 13.85 1.68 -13.68
C VAL A 236 14.29 1.33 -15.10
N GLU A 237 15.28 0.43 -15.24
CA GLU A 237 15.75 -0.03 -16.57
C GLU A 237 14.65 -0.75 -17.36
N TYR A 238 13.75 -1.46 -16.71
CA TYR A 238 12.58 -2.06 -17.38
C TYR A 238 11.71 -0.99 -18.09
N LEU A 239 11.43 0.13 -17.43
CA LEU A 239 10.68 1.23 -18.03
C LEU A 239 11.47 1.87 -19.19
N ILE A 240 12.79 2.07 -19.02
CA ILE A 240 13.69 2.59 -20.04
C ILE A 240 13.73 1.69 -21.28
N GLN A 241 13.76 0.37 -21.10
CA GLN A 241 13.74 -0.59 -22.20
C GLN A 241 12.42 -0.54 -22.99
N ARG A 242 11.28 -0.39 -22.30
CA ARG A 242 9.97 -0.23 -22.93
C ARG A 242 9.91 1.06 -23.77
N ASP A 243 10.38 2.17 -23.20
CA ASP A 243 10.50 3.45 -23.90
C ASP A 243 11.38 3.32 -25.16
N ALA A 244 12.59 2.81 -25.00
CA ALA A 244 13.56 2.65 -26.09
C ALA A 244 13.03 1.76 -27.23
N LYS A 245 12.23 0.74 -26.93
CA LYS A 245 11.68 -0.21 -27.91
C LYS A 245 10.85 0.49 -28.99
N LEU A 246 10.08 1.52 -28.63
CA LEU A 246 9.26 2.30 -29.54
C LEU A 246 9.96 3.57 -30.07
N ALA A 247 11.10 3.92 -29.50
CA ALA A 247 11.89 5.08 -29.85
C ALA A 247 13.19 4.72 -30.60
N ASN A 248 13.15 3.72 -31.49
CA ASN A 248 14.27 3.28 -32.32
C ASN A 248 15.54 2.93 -31.51
N GLY A 249 15.37 2.34 -30.34
CA GLY A 249 16.46 1.93 -29.47
C GLY A 249 17.04 3.03 -28.57
N GLN A 250 16.56 4.27 -28.66
CA GLN A 250 16.98 5.40 -27.83
C GLN A 250 15.82 5.86 -26.94
N PRO A 251 15.91 5.72 -25.60
CA PRO A 251 14.83 6.16 -24.72
C PRO A 251 14.69 7.69 -24.76
N ILE A 252 13.44 8.15 -24.81
CA ILE A 252 13.08 9.57 -24.91
C ILE A 252 12.31 10.10 -23.68
N GLY A 253 12.09 9.24 -22.69
CA GLY A 253 11.48 9.59 -21.41
C GLY A 253 9.95 9.55 -21.38
N ILE A 254 9.29 8.92 -22.36
CA ILE A 254 7.84 8.73 -22.41
C ILE A 254 7.48 7.29 -22.79
N LEU A 255 6.33 6.82 -22.33
CA LEU A 255 5.79 5.51 -22.69
C LEU A 255 4.65 5.66 -23.69
N GLN A 256 4.63 4.78 -24.70
CA GLN A 256 3.71 4.84 -25.83
C GLN A 256 3.10 3.48 -26.18
N ASP A 257 3.57 2.40 -25.55
CA ASP A 257 3.08 1.04 -25.74
C ASP A 257 1.73 0.78 -25.04
N ASP A 258 1.29 -0.47 -24.99
CA ASP A 258 0.12 -0.88 -24.22
C ASP A 258 0.38 -0.68 -22.71
N GLN A 259 -0.23 0.34 -22.12
CA GLN A 259 0.01 0.78 -20.76
C GLN A 259 -1.11 0.32 -19.84
N TRP A 260 -1.11 -0.97 -19.49
CA TRP A 260 -2.02 -1.52 -18.48
C TRP A 260 -1.83 -0.82 -17.15
N ASN A 261 -2.92 -0.48 -16.50
CA ASN A 261 -2.93 0.42 -15.35
C ASN A 261 -4.14 0.16 -14.45
N THR A 262 -4.31 0.99 -13.42
CA THR A 262 -5.36 0.89 -12.39
C THR A 262 -6.79 0.98 -12.91
N TYR A 263 -7.00 1.36 -14.17
CA TYR A 263 -8.34 1.34 -14.79
C TYR A 263 -8.71 -0.04 -15.37
N ASP A 264 -7.87 -1.05 -15.18
CA ASP A 264 -8.02 -2.41 -15.72
C ASP A 264 -8.09 -2.49 -17.25
N GLU A 265 -7.60 -1.45 -17.90
CA GLU A 265 -7.48 -1.33 -19.35
C GLU A 265 -6.10 -0.82 -19.76
N ALA A 266 -5.71 -1.04 -20.99
CA ALA A 266 -4.49 -0.48 -21.54
C ALA A 266 -4.78 0.90 -22.13
N LEU A 267 -4.13 1.95 -21.63
CA LEU A 267 -4.00 3.22 -22.33
C LEU A 267 -2.93 3.13 -23.41
N HIS A 268 -3.11 3.91 -24.48
CA HIS A 268 -2.20 3.98 -25.62
C HIS A 268 -1.74 5.42 -25.84
N GLY A 269 -0.70 5.59 -26.68
CA GLY A 269 -0.11 6.91 -26.90
C GLY A 269 0.52 7.47 -25.63
N VAL A 270 0.49 8.77 -25.44
CA VAL A 270 1.18 9.45 -24.34
C VAL A 270 0.21 10.12 -23.39
N THR A 271 0.32 9.81 -22.10
CA THR A 271 -0.39 10.51 -21.03
C THR A 271 0.58 10.97 -19.97
N THR A 272 0.30 12.10 -19.33
CA THR A 272 1.02 12.51 -18.12
C THR A 272 0.70 11.63 -16.91
N PHE A 273 -0.44 10.91 -16.93
CA PHE A 273 -0.75 9.87 -15.96
C PHE A 273 0.37 8.83 -15.89
N ILE A 274 0.62 8.13 -16.98
CA ILE A 274 1.60 7.03 -17.02
C ILE A 274 3.04 7.55 -17.14
N SER A 275 3.29 8.45 -18.10
CA SER A 275 4.65 8.97 -18.29
C SER A 275 5.09 9.87 -17.14
N GLY A 276 4.17 10.49 -16.41
CA GLY A 276 4.46 11.21 -15.17
C GLY A 276 4.98 10.28 -14.06
N TYR A 277 4.40 9.07 -13.91
CA TYR A 277 4.96 8.04 -13.04
C TYR A 277 6.37 7.63 -13.45
N TYR A 278 6.61 7.47 -14.76
CA TYR A 278 7.93 7.13 -15.27
C TYR A 278 8.96 8.24 -14.99
N LEU A 279 8.61 9.51 -15.21
CA LEU A 279 9.48 10.64 -14.87
C LEU A 279 9.78 10.70 -13.37
N ALA A 280 8.79 10.47 -12.51
CA ALA A 280 9.00 10.42 -11.08
C ALA A 280 9.93 9.26 -10.68
N ALA A 281 9.76 8.07 -11.31
CA ALA A 281 10.63 6.92 -11.08
C ALA A 281 12.08 7.18 -11.54
N LEU A 282 12.29 7.87 -12.67
CA LEU A 282 13.61 8.30 -13.12
C LEU A 282 14.26 9.24 -12.10
N ARG A 283 13.52 10.22 -11.58
CA ARG A 283 14.02 11.13 -10.53
C ARG A 283 14.37 10.40 -9.24
N ALA A 284 13.52 9.47 -8.78
CA ALA A 284 13.81 8.66 -7.60
C ALA A 284 15.05 7.77 -7.83
N GLY A 285 15.17 7.16 -9.01
CA GLY A 285 16.33 6.35 -9.40
C GLY A 285 17.62 7.17 -9.51
N GLU A 286 17.55 8.39 -10.01
CA GLU A 286 18.69 9.33 -10.06
C GLU A 286 19.19 9.66 -8.64
N GLU A 287 18.29 10.06 -7.74
CA GLU A 287 18.66 10.38 -6.36
C GLU A 287 19.20 9.14 -5.61
N TRP A 288 18.63 7.97 -5.90
CA TRP A 288 19.15 6.71 -5.37
C TRP A 288 20.56 6.42 -5.88
N ALA A 289 20.80 6.58 -7.21
CA ALA A 289 22.12 6.38 -7.83
C ALA A 289 23.19 7.31 -7.23
N LYS A 290 22.83 8.58 -6.96
CA LYS A 290 23.72 9.54 -6.27
C LYS A 290 24.12 9.03 -4.89
N ARG A 291 23.18 8.51 -4.10
CA ARG A 291 23.46 7.94 -2.78
C ARG A 291 24.34 6.69 -2.86
N MET A 292 24.17 5.88 -3.91
CA MET A 292 24.97 4.68 -4.13
C MET A 292 26.32 4.96 -4.81
N ASN A 293 26.67 6.23 -4.99
CA ASN A 293 27.89 6.65 -5.64
C ASN A 293 28.04 6.06 -7.07
N ASP A 294 26.91 6.02 -7.82
CA ASP A 294 26.82 5.61 -9.23
C ASP A 294 26.49 6.81 -10.14
N PRO A 295 27.44 7.73 -10.37
CA PRO A 295 27.19 8.96 -11.12
C PRO A 295 26.84 8.73 -12.58
N ALA A 296 27.29 7.62 -13.18
CA ALA A 296 26.96 7.28 -14.55
C ALA A 296 25.47 6.97 -14.70
N THR A 297 24.91 6.16 -13.81
CA THR A 297 23.47 5.86 -13.77
C THR A 297 22.67 7.13 -13.44
N ALA A 298 23.11 7.93 -12.47
CA ALA A 298 22.45 9.18 -12.10
C ALA A 298 22.35 10.14 -13.32
N SER A 299 23.46 10.39 -14.03
CA SER A 299 23.49 11.24 -15.20
C SER A 299 22.61 10.72 -16.33
N ARG A 300 22.61 9.41 -16.56
CA ARG A 300 21.78 8.77 -17.59
C ARG A 300 20.29 8.92 -17.28
N PHE A 301 19.86 8.62 -16.05
CA PHE A 301 18.46 8.77 -15.65
C PHE A 301 17.99 10.22 -15.72
N HIS A 302 18.86 11.16 -15.32
CA HIS A 302 18.61 12.60 -15.45
C HIS A 302 18.39 13.03 -16.89
N GLY A 303 19.27 12.64 -17.83
CA GLY A 303 19.13 12.99 -19.24
C GLY A 303 17.85 12.44 -19.88
N ILE A 304 17.44 11.22 -19.52
CA ILE A 304 16.16 10.64 -19.97
C ILE A 304 14.98 11.41 -19.38
N PHE A 305 15.05 11.77 -18.10
CA PHE A 305 14.05 12.61 -17.43
C PHE A 305 13.87 13.96 -18.13
N GLU A 306 14.94 14.70 -18.41
CA GLU A 306 14.86 15.99 -19.09
C GLU A 306 14.25 15.88 -20.49
N SER A 307 14.63 14.85 -21.25
CA SER A 307 14.04 14.54 -22.55
C SER A 307 12.54 14.27 -22.42
N GLY A 308 12.14 13.44 -21.48
CA GLY A 308 10.74 13.05 -21.25
C GLY A 308 9.88 14.23 -20.79
N GLN A 309 10.37 15.06 -19.87
CA GLN A 309 9.68 16.27 -19.43
C GLN A 309 9.36 17.18 -20.64
N LYS A 310 10.37 17.44 -21.49
CA LYS A 310 10.18 18.25 -22.69
C LYS A 310 9.16 17.63 -23.65
N LYS A 311 9.24 16.31 -23.87
CA LYS A 311 8.32 15.59 -24.75
C LYS A 311 6.89 15.56 -24.23
N LEU A 312 6.67 15.37 -22.93
CA LEU A 312 5.34 15.43 -22.33
C LEU A 312 4.70 16.81 -22.51
N ILE A 313 5.45 17.88 -22.32
CA ILE A 313 4.95 19.24 -22.52
C ILE A 313 4.60 19.45 -24.00
N GLU A 314 5.49 19.06 -24.92
CA GLU A 314 5.28 19.21 -26.36
C GLU A 314 4.04 18.48 -26.85
N LEU A 315 3.79 17.25 -26.36
CA LEU A 315 2.72 16.38 -26.89
C LEU A 315 1.38 16.53 -26.15
N CYS A 316 1.42 16.77 -24.84
CA CYS A 316 0.24 16.66 -24.00
C CYS A 316 -0.33 18.02 -23.54
N TRP A 317 0.48 19.11 -23.51
CA TRP A 317 0.03 20.40 -23.03
C TRP A 317 -0.84 21.12 -24.05
N ASN A 318 -2.10 21.44 -23.69
CA ASN A 318 -3.02 22.13 -24.60
C ASN A 318 -3.13 23.65 -24.34
N GLY A 319 -2.36 24.18 -23.41
CA GLY A 319 -2.40 25.59 -22.97
C GLY A 319 -3.07 25.78 -21.60
N GLU A 320 -3.81 24.79 -21.12
CA GLU A 320 -4.57 24.87 -19.87
C GLU A 320 -4.33 23.64 -18.97
N TYR A 321 -4.37 22.42 -19.52
CA TYR A 321 -4.13 21.15 -18.82
C TYR A 321 -3.45 20.14 -19.74
N PHE A 322 -3.08 18.98 -19.20
CA PHE A 322 -2.47 17.90 -19.97
C PHE A 322 -3.54 16.94 -20.49
N GLN A 323 -3.59 16.77 -21.80
CA GLN A 323 -4.46 15.81 -22.48
C GLN A 323 -3.67 14.58 -22.95
N GLN A 324 -4.36 13.49 -23.26
CA GLN A 324 -3.74 12.35 -23.90
C GLN A 324 -3.38 12.68 -25.35
N HIS A 325 -2.16 12.36 -25.75
CA HIS A 325 -1.74 12.42 -27.15
C HIS A 325 -1.88 11.03 -27.77
N LEU A 326 -2.81 10.90 -28.69
CA LEU A 326 -3.04 9.68 -29.48
C LEU A 326 -2.53 9.88 -30.91
N PRO A 327 -1.76 8.92 -31.47
CA PRO A 327 -1.53 8.89 -32.92
C PRO A 327 -2.84 8.76 -33.69
N ASP A 328 -2.94 9.41 -34.86
CA ASP A 328 -4.16 9.51 -35.68
C ASP A 328 -4.83 8.16 -36.03
N TYR A 329 -4.04 7.06 -36.04
CA TYR A 329 -4.55 5.71 -36.30
C TYR A 329 -5.13 5.00 -35.07
N LEU A 330 -5.03 5.58 -33.87
CA LEU A 330 -5.49 5.00 -32.61
C LEU A 330 -6.78 5.67 -32.09
N ASN A 331 -7.77 5.87 -32.93
CA ASN A 331 -9.09 6.28 -32.45
C ASN A 331 -9.83 5.07 -31.84
N ARG A 332 -9.59 4.80 -30.55
CA ARG A 332 -10.17 3.67 -29.82
C ARG A 332 -11.15 4.15 -28.75
N ASN A 333 -12.23 3.41 -28.56
CA ASN A 333 -13.09 3.54 -27.37
C ASN A 333 -12.26 3.17 -26.13
N GLY A 334 -12.47 3.88 -25.01
CA GLY A 334 -11.76 3.65 -23.75
C GLY A 334 -10.56 4.55 -23.50
N GLU A 335 -10.15 5.37 -24.47
CA GLU A 335 -9.09 6.36 -24.31
C GLU A 335 -9.64 7.68 -23.73
N VAL A 336 -8.77 8.43 -23.03
CA VAL A 336 -9.12 9.73 -22.43
C VAL A 336 -9.24 10.82 -23.50
N GLY A 337 -8.36 10.77 -24.51
CA GLY A 337 -8.32 11.75 -25.60
C GLY A 337 -8.09 13.19 -25.11
N PRO A 338 -8.91 14.16 -25.58
CA PRO A 338 -8.75 15.57 -25.19
C PRO A 338 -9.36 15.90 -23.81
N GLY A 339 -9.86 14.90 -23.05
CA GLY A 339 -10.46 15.11 -21.74
C GLY A 339 -9.45 15.57 -20.69
N CYS A 340 -9.92 16.37 -19.73
CA CYS A 340 -9.14 16.77 -18.54
C CYS A 340 -9.16 15.61 -17.54
N MET A 341 -8.13 14.80 -17.56
CA MET A 341 -8.00 13.64 -16.68
C MET A 341 -7.68 14.07 -15.25
N SER A 342 -8.41 13.56 -14.25
CA SER A 342 -8.16 13.87 -12.82
C SER A 342 -6.78 13.42 -12.37
N ASP A 343 -6.29 12.29 -12.87
CA ASP A 343 -5.03 11.68 -12.46
C ASP A 343 -3.81 12.16 -13.27
N GLN A 344 -3.99 13.14 -14.15
CA GLN A 344 -2.92 13.66 -15.00
C GLN A 344 -1.65 14.10 -14.24
N LEU A 345 -1.78 14.41 -12.94
CA LEU A 345 -0.69 14.90 -12.10
C LEU A 345 -0.23 13.91 -11.02
N ILE A 346 -0.64 12.64 -11.07
CA ILE A 346 -0.29 11.66 -10.04
C ILE A 346 1.24 11.45 -9.91
N GLY A 347 1.98 11.47 -11.00
CA GLY A 347 3.45 11.42 -10.96
C GLY A 347 4.07 12.64 -10.27
N GLN A 348 3.50 13.85 -10.48
CA GLN A 348 3.91 15.07 -9.78
C GLN A 348 3.56 15.00 -8.29
N TRP A 349 2.40 14.44 -7.94
CA TRP A 349 2.02 14.22 -6.54
C TRP A 349 3.03 13.29 -5.84
N TRP A 350 3.42 12.18 -6.45
CA TRP A 350 4.46 11.30 -5.95
C TRP A 350 5.81 12.02 -5.78
N ALA A 351 6.21 12.83 -6.76
CA ALA A 351 7.45 13.59 -6.67
C ALA A 351 7.45 14.54 -5.46
N HIS A 352 6.32 15.17 -5.15
CA HIS A 352 6.19 16.01 -3.96
C HIS A 352 6.24 15.19 -2.66
N GLN A 353 5.56 14.04 -2.59
CA GLN A 353 5.63 13.14 -1.43
C GLN A 353 7.06 12.70 -1.10
N LEU A 354 7.91 12.57 -2.11
CA LEU A 354 9.28 12.09 -2.02
C LEU A 354 10.34 13.21 -2.01
N ASN A 355 9.91 14.45 -1.95
CA ASN A 355 10.78 15.64 -1.99
C ASN A 355 11.69 15.69 -3.24
N LEU A 356 11.20 15.18 -4.38
CA LEU A 356 11.90 15.18 -5.67
C LEU A 356 11.68 16.47 -6.48
N GLY A 357 10.87 17.40 -5.95
CA GLY A 357 10.56 18.67 -6.58
C GLY A 357 9.53 18.56 -7.72
N TYR A 358 9.59 19.52 -8.63
CA TYR A 358 8.72 19.55 -9.80
C TYR A 358 9.27 18.68 -10.94
N ILE A 359 8.46 17.71 -11.38
CA ILE A 359 8.73 16.93 -12.62
C ILE A 359 8.08 17.56 -13.87
N LEU A 360 7.14 18.48 -13.68
CA LEU A 360 6.52 19.33 -14.68
C LEU A 360 6.62 20.80 -14.23
N PRO A 361 6.59 21.79 -15.13
CA PRO A 361 6.68 23.19 -14.76
C PRO A 361 5.57 23.59 -13.78
N LYS A 362 5.92 24.32 -12.73
CA LYS A 362 5.00 24.74 -11.65
C LYS A 362 3.75 25.42 -12.15
N GLU A 363 3.89 26.29 -13.13
CA GLU A 363 2.80 27.08 -13.72
C GLU A 363 1.80 26.15 -14.44
N MET A 364 2.30 25.16 -15.18
CA MET A 364 1.48 24.15 -15.85
C MET A 364 0.77 23.24 -14.85
N VAL A 365 1.47 22.80 -13.80
CA VAL A 365 0.86 22.02 -12.69
C VAL A 365 -0.26 22.81 -12.04
N THR A 366 -0.04 24.09 -11.75
CA THR A 366 -1.06 24.96 -11.13
C THR A 366 -2.26 25.17 -12.06
N SER A 367 -2.02 25.35 -13.36
CA SER A 367 -3.08 25.51 -14.37
C SER A 367 -3.92 24.23 -14.48
N ALA A 368 -3.26 23.08 -14.61
CA ALA A 368 -3.94 21.77 -14.69
C ALA A 368 -4.77 21.47 -13.44
N LEU A 369 -4.28 21.79 -12.23
CA LEU A 369 -5.06 21.67 -11.00
C LEU A 369 -6.33 22.54 -11.04
N ARG A 370 -6.25 23.75 -11.56
CA ARG A 370 -7.43 24.64 -11.69
C ARG A 370 -8.45 24.11 -12.68
N SER A 371 -7.99 23.39 -13.71
CA SER A 371 -8.88 22.79 -14.71
C SER A 371 -9.59 21.52 -14.21
N ILE A 372 -9.02 20.84 -13.21
CA ILE A 372 -9.63 19.69 -12.53
C ILE A 372 -10.72 20.14 -11.54
N PHE A 373 -10.53 21.31 -10.88
CA PHE A 373 -11.50 21.89 -9.94
C PHE A 373 -12.58 22.75 -10.62
#